data_3a6746c0baabac9fa7fa8c0781a00951
#
_entry.id   3a6746c0baabac9fa7fa8c0781a00951
#
_cell.length_a   1.000
_cell.length_b   1.000
_cell.length_c   1.000
_cell.angle_alpha   90.00
_cell.angle_beta   90.00
_cell.angle_gamma   90.00
#
_symmetry.space_group_name_H-M   'P 1'
#
loop_
_entity.id
_entity.type
_entity.pdbx_description
1 polymer ?
#
loop_
_entity_poly.entity_id
_entity_poly.type
_entity_poly.pdbx_seq_one_letter_code
_entity_poly.pdbx_strand_id
1 'polypeptide(L)'
;LIHTLWSEERVSFDGQFYTTENATIYDRPDQAPPIYIAGAGPMIAKFAGRTADGFICTSGKPTELYSEKLLPNVSAGLEAAGRNSEDVDLTIELKVSFDTDEKKALEDTRHWAALALSPEEKMSVEDPLEMERLADSLSVERAASRWIVSTDPDEHIEKIRPYIDLGFRHLVFHAPGPDQERFIRLYAETVLPKLRGTFN
;
A
#
# COMPACT_ATOMS: atom_id res chain seq x y z
N LEU A 1 -16.64 -16.20 7.70
CA LEU A 1 -16.50 -16.18 9.15
C LEU A 1 -16.42 -14.74 9.71
N ILE A 2 -15.48 -13.87 9.25
CA ILE A 2 -15.33 -12.52 9.83
C ILE A 2 -16.62 -11.70 9.71
N HIS A 3 -17.21 -11.61 8.52
CA HIS A 3 -18.49 -10.91 8.31
C HIS A 3 -19.61 -11.47 9.17
N THR A 4 -19.71 -12.81 9.31
CA THR A 4 -20.71 -13.46 10.13
C THR A 4 -20.56 -13.10 11.61
N LEU A 5 -19.31 -13.09 12.12
CA LEU A 5 -19.02 -12.67 13.49
C LEU A 5 -19.39 -11.20 13.78
N TRP A 6 -19.35 -10.33 12.77
CA TRP A 6 -19.76 -8.93 12.93
C TRP A 6 -21.29 -8.76 12.88
N SER A 7 -22.01 -9.65 12.16
CA SER A 7 -23.47 -9.52 11.95
C SER A 7 -24.32 -10.35 12.91
N GLU A 8 -23.79 -11.46 13.44
CA GLU A 8 -24.54 -12.39 14.26
C GLU A 8 -24.05 -12.43 15.71
N GLU A 9 -24.96 -12.65 16.65
CA GLU A 9 -24.65 -12.70 18.09
C GLU A 9 -23.83 -13.94 18.46
N ARG A 10 -24.16 -15.09 17.83
CA ARG A 10 -23.47 -16.36 18.05
C ARG A 10 -23.23 -17.04 16.71
N VAL A 11 -21.99 -17.45 16.49
CA VAL A 11 -21.55 -18.03 15.22
C VAL A 11 -20.97 -19.42 15.47
N SER A 12 -21.58 -20.40 14.85
CA SER A 12 -20.98 -21.73 14.66
C SER A 12 -20.62 -21.87 13.18
N PHE A 13 -19.34 -22.07 12.90
CA PHE A 13 -18.80 -22.13 11.55
C PHE A 13 -17.88 -23.33 11.42
N ASP A 14 -18.16 -24.19 10.44
CA ASP A 14 -17.35 -25.36 10.13
C ASP A 14 -16.71 -25.18 8.74
N GLY A 15 -15.51 -24.59 8.71
CA GLY A 15 -14.74 -24.32 7.49
C GLY A 15 -13.55 -25.24 7.36
N GLN A 16 -12.94 -25.24 6.17
CA GLN A 16 -11.77 -26.07 5.87
C GLN A 16 -10.56 -25.80 6.80
N PHE A 17 -10.38 -24.54 7.21
CA PHE A 17 -9.21 -24.10 8.00
C PHE A 17 -9.58 -23.57 9.38
N TYR A 18 -10.79 -23.10 9.57
CA TYR A 18 -11.25 -22.48 10.82
C TYR A 18 -12.61 -23.05 11.22
N THR A 19 -12.74 -23.39 12.47
CA THR A 19 -13.98 -23.87 13.07
C THR A 19 -14.30 -23.06 14.30
N THR A 20 -15.56 -22.69 14.50
CA THR A 20 -16.03 -22.03 15.72
C THR A 20 -17.31 -22.69 16.20
N GLU A 21 -17.51 -22.72 17.51
CA GLU A 21 -18.75 -23.17 18.14
C GLU A 21 -19.25 -22.09 19.11
N ASN A 22 -20.46 -21.56 18.85
CA ASN A 22 -21.10 -20.52 19.66
C ASN A 22 -20.19 -19.30 19.94
N ALA A 23 -19.29 -18.96 18.99
CA ALA A 23 -18.38 -17.81 19.14
C ALA A 23 -19.15 -16.49 19.08
N THR A 24 -18.69 -15.49 19.84
CA THR A 24 -19.25 -14.14 19.84
C THR A 24 -18.14 -13.10 19.92
N ILE A 25 -18.40 -11.91 19.42
CA ILE A 25 -17.61 -10.72 19.62
C ILE A 25 -18.40 -9.79 20.56
N TYR A 26 -17.83 -9.45 21.71
CA TYR A 26 -18.51 -8.62 22.72
C TYR A 26 -18.66 -7.18 22.24
N ASP A 27 -17.62 -6.61 21.64
CA ASP A 27 -17.59 -5.24 21.09
C ASP A 27 -17.89 -5.26 19.59
N ARG A 28 -19.05 -5.80 19.23
CA ARG A 28 -19.46 -5.90 17.83
C ARG A 28 -19.75 -4.50 17.27
N PRO A 29 -19.21 -4.13 16.10
CA PRO A 29 -19.49 -2.84 15.50
C PRO A 29 -20.95 -2.72 15.03
N ASP A 30 -21.55 -1.54 15.13
CA ASP A 30 -22.89 -1.27 14.60
C ASP A 30 -22.94 -1.41 13.06
N GLN A 31 -21.83 -1.08 12.41
CA GLN A 31 -21.62 -1.30 10.98
C GLN A 31 -20.32 -2.09 10.78
N ALA A 32 -20.37 -3.12 9.96
CA ALA A 32 -19.18 -3.90 9.63
C ALA A 32 -18.11 -3.00 9.01
N PRO A 33 -16.87 -2.99 9.54
CA PRO A 33 -15.78 -2.24 8.91
C PRO A 33 -15.43 -2.84 7.54
N PRO A 34 -14.99 -2.02 6.58
CA PRO A 34 -14.56 -2.53 5.29
C PRO A 34 -13.30 -3.39 5.41
N ILE A 35 -13.27 -4.48 4.63
CA ILE A 35 -12.11 -5.38 4.58
C ILE A 35 -11.25 -5.03 3.37
N TYR A 36 -10.02 -4.60 3.61
CA TYR A 36 -9.01 -4.37 2.59
C TYR A 36 -8.03 -5.56 2.53
N ILE A 37 -7.78 -6.04 1.32
CA ILE A 37 -6.82 -7.12 1.08
C ILE A 37 -5.56 -6.54 0.45
N ALA A 38 -4.43 -6.73 1.12
CA ALA A 38 -3.13 -6.30 0.63
C ALA A 38 -2.47 -7.40 -0.21
N GLY A 39 -1.87 -7.01 -1.34
CA GLY A 39 -1.17 -7.97 -2.17
C GLY A 39 -0.35 -7.40 -3.32
N ALA A 40 0.59 -8.22 -3.80
CA ALA A 40 1.46 -7.90 -4.94
C ALA A 40 1.46 -9.01 -6.02
N GLY A 41 0.52 -9.93 -5.95
CA GLY A 41 0.42 -11.04 -6.92
C GLY A 41 -0.97 -11.17 -7.54
N PRO A 42 -1.09 -11.81 -8.71
CA PRO A 42 -2.34 -11.88 -9.46
C PRO A 42 -3.45 -12.65 -8.73
N MET A 43 -3.12 -13.73 -8.03
CA MET A 43 -4.12 -14.53 -7.31
C MET A 43 -4.76 -13.76 -6.17
N ILE A 44 -3.98 -13.02 -5.38
CA ILE A 44 -4.49 -12.23 -4.27
C ILE A 44 -5.28 -11.01 -4.78
N ALA A 45 -4.85 -10.41 -5.88
CA ALA A 45 -5.59 -9.33 -6.54
C ALA A 45 -6.96 -9.81 -7.03
N LYS A 46 -7.02 -10.99 -7.68
CA LYS A 46 -8.29 -11.60 -8.10
C LYS A 46 -9.18 -11.97 -6.91
N PHE A 47 -8.59 -12.47 -5.83
CA PHE A 47 -9.34 -12.77 -4.60
C PHE A 47 -9.93 -11.49 -3.98
N ALA A 48 -9.16 -10.41 -3.93
CA ALA A 48 -9.63 -9.11 -3.44
C ALA A 48 -10.82 -8.59 -4.26
N GLY A 49 -10.72 -8.58 -5.60
CA GLY A 49 -11.83 -8.20 -6.47
C GLY A 49 -13.10 -9.02 -6.23
N ARG A 50 -12.96 -10.30 -5.94
CA ARG A 50 -14.08 -11.19 -5.68
C ARG A 50 -14.76 -10.97 -4.33
N THR A 51 -14.02 -10.59 -3.28
CA THR A 51 -14.51 -10.71 -1.89
C THR A 51 -14.29 -9.52 -0.99
N ALA A 52 -13.38 -8.60 -1.34
CA ALA A 52 -12.99 -7.48 -0.47
C ALA A 52 -13.73 -6.18 -0.79
N ASP A 53 -13.76 -5.27 0.18
CA ASP A 53 -14.23 -3.89 0.01
C ASP A 53 -13.12 -2.98 -0.55
N GLY A 54 -11.86 -3.38 -0.40
CA GLY A 54 -10.72 -2.68 -0.97
C GLY A 54 -9.54 -3.59 -1.31
N PHE A 55 -8.75 -3.16 -2.29
CA PHE A 55 -7.47 -3.75 -2.63
C PHE A 55 -6.36 -2.72 -2.40
N ILE A 56 -5.33 -3.10 -1.66
CA ILE A 56 -4.18 -2.25 -1.37
C ILE A 56 -2.87 -2.88 -1.87
N CYS A 57 -2.07 -2.09 -2.57
CA CYS A 57 -0.71 -2.46 -2.96
C CYS A 57 0.28 -1.32 -2.67
N THR A 58 1.57 -1.56 -2.91
CA THR A 58 2.62 -0.56 -2.64
C THR A 58 3.26 -0.06 -3.93
N SER A 59 3.62 1.21 -3.97
CA SER A 59 4.35 1.86 -5.07
C SER A 59 5.82 1.41 -5.18
N GLY A 60 6.56 2.01 -6.12
CA GLY A 60 7.98 1.75 -6.32
C GLY A 60 8.27 0.41 -6.99
N LYS A 61 7.36 -0.08 -7.83
CA LYS A 61 7.49 -1.24 -8.71
C LYS A 61 7.31 -0.79 -10.15
N PRO A 62 7.75 -1.60 -11.15
CA PRO A 62 7.44 -1.31 -12.56
C PRO A 62 5.94 -1.15 -12.80
N THR A 63 5.56 -0.20 -13.66
CA THR A 63 4.16 0.14 -13.96
C THR A 63 3.37 -1.07 -14.48
N GLU A 64 4.03 -1.96 -15.20
CA GLU A 64 3.46 -3.20 -15.77
C GLU A 64 2.92 -4.14 -14.68
N LEU A 65 3.48 -4.09 -13.47
CA LEU A 65 2.91 -4.86 -12.36
C LEU A 65 1.47 -4.43 -12.07
N TYR A 66 1.21 -3.14 -12.08
CA TYR A 66 -0.13 -2.60 -11.78
C TYR A 66 -1.06 -2.76 -12.99
N SER A 67 -0.64 -2.28 -14.17
CA SER A 67 -1.47 -2.19 -15.36
C SER A 67 -1.75 -3.56 -16.03
N GLU A 68 -0.80 -4.50 -15.98
CA GLU A 68 -0.93 -5.77 -16.67
C GLU A 68 -1.23 -6.96 -15.77
N LYS A 69 -0.93 -6.84 -14.46
CA LYS A 69 -1.09 -7.96 -13.52
C LYS A 69 -2.10 -7.70 -12.41
N LEU A 70 -1.93 -6.63 -11.62
CA LEU A 70 -2.78 -6.45 -10.44
C LEU A 70 -4.19 -6.00 -10.82
N LEU A 71 -4.33 -4.86 -11.49
CA LEU A 71 -5.64 -4.28 -11.82
C LEU A 71 -6.49 -5.18 -12.73
N PRO A 72 -5.95 -5.83 -13.79
CA PRO A 72 -6.74 -6.78 -14.56
C PRO A 72 -7.23 -7.97 -13.74
N ASN A 73 -6.45 -8.43 -12.75
CA ASN A 73 -6.88 -9.52 -11.89
C ASN A 73 -7.92 -9.08 -10.85
N VAL A 74 -7.86 -7.85 -10.33
CA VAL A 74 -8.96 -7.28 -9.52
C VAL A 74 -10.24 -7.27 -10.35
N SER A 75 -10.18 -6.76 -11.58
CA SER A 75 -11.33 -6.71 -12.50
C SER A 75 -11.89 -8.10 -12.80
N ALA A 76 -11.03 -9.08 -13.08
CA ALA A 76 -11.45 -10.47 -13.30
C ALA A 76 -12.08 -11.11 -12.03
N GLY A 77 -11.69 -10.66 -10.84
CA GLY A 77 -12.30 -11.06 -9.58
C GLY A 77 -13.70 -10.48 -9.41
N LEU A 78 -13.86 -9.18 -9.69
CA LEU A 78 -15.15 -8.48 -9.69
C LEU A 78 -16.15 -9.15 -10.66
N GLU A 79 -15.74 -9.34 -11.91
CA GLU A 79 -16.55 -9.98 -12.95
C GLU A 79 -17.00 -11.39 -12.52
N ALA A 80 -16.09 -12.20 -12.01
CA ALA A 80 -16.42 -13.56 -11.54
C ALA A 80 -17.42 -13.60 -10.37
N ALA A 81 -17.54 -12.49 -9.62
CA ALA A 81 -18.49 -12.36 -8.50
C ALA A 81 -19.74 -11.54 -8.86
N GLY A 82 -19.87 -11.05 -10.10
CA GLY A 82 -20.98 -10.19 -10.52
C GLY A 82 -20.98 -8.83 -9.83
N ARG A 83 -19.79 -8.33 -9.46
CA ARG A 83 -19.58 -7.04 -8.79
C ARG A 83 -19.12 -5.97 -9.78
N ASN A 84 -19.34 -4.70 -9.42
CA ASN A 84 -18.92 -3.55 -10.21
C ASN A 84 -17.58 -3.01 -9.75
N SER A 85 -16.92 -2.19 -10.59
CA SER A 85 -15.65 -1.55 -10.26
C SER A 85 -15.72 -0.63 -9.04
N GLU A 86 -16.89 -0.08 -8.77
CA GLU A 86 -17.16 0.81 -7.63
C GLU A 86 -17.29 0.07 -6.29
N ASP A 87 -17.43 -1.25 -6.32
CA ASP A 87 -17.54 -2.09 -5.12
C ASP A 87 -16.19 -2.38 -4.47
N VAL A 88 -15.07 -1.96 -5.08
CA VAL A 88 -13.71 -2.13 -4.55
C VAL A 88 -12.95 -0.82 -4.59
N ASP A 89 -12.55 -0.34 -3.41
CA ASP A 89 -11.63 0.80 -3.31
C ASP A 89 -10.21 0.40 -3.69
N LEU A 90 -9.65 1.06 -4.70
CA LEU A 90 -8.27 0.86 -5.14
C LEU A 90 -7.33 1.78 -4.36
N THR A 91 -6.65 1.20 -3.39
CA THR A 91 -5.70 1.91 -2.51
C THR A 91 -4.25 1.61 -2.89
N ILE A 92 -3.41 2.62 -2.89
CA ILE A 92 -1.96 2.44 -3.04
C ILE A 92 -1.18 3.17 -1.93
N GLU A 93 -0.25 2.47 -1.31
CA GLU A 93 0.77 3.07 -0.46
C GLU A 93 1.87 3.67 -1.34
N LEU A 94 1.96 4.99 -1.36
CA LEU A 94 2.96 5.74 -2.08
C LEU A 94 4.16 6.00 -1.18
N LYS A 95 5.30 5.45 -1.55
CA LYS A 95 6.57 5.73 -0.91
C LYS A 95 7.10 7.05 -1.40
N VAL A 96 7.08 8.06 -0.52
CA VAL A 96 7.42 9.44 -0.85
C VAL A 96 8.44 9.99 0.13
N SER A 97 9.43 10.70 -0.36
CA SER A 97 10.36 11.48 0.47
C SER A 97 10.39 12.91 -0.05
N PHE A 98 9.80 13.81 0.72
CA PHE A 98 9.64 15.20 0.38
C PHE A 98 10.14 16.10 1.50
N ASP A 99 11.10 16.95 1.19
CA ASP A 99 11.60 18.00 2.09
C ASP A 99 12.03 19.22 1.25
N THR A 100 12.14 20.39 1.87
CA THR A 100 12.74 21.57 1.24
C THR A 100 14.26 21.49 1.14
N ASP A 101 14.89 20.57 1.86
CA ASP A 101 16.30 20.22 1.80
C ASP A 101 16.47 18.93 1.00
N GLU A 102 17.08 19.03 -0.18
CA GLU A 102 17.32 17.91 -1.10
C GLU A 102 18.14 16.79 -0.45
N LYS A 103 19.18 17.17 0.29
CA LYS A 103 20.04 16.20 0.98
C LYS A 103 19.22 15.43 2.02
N LYS A 104 18.39 16.13 2.80
CA LYS A 104 17.53 15.48 3.79
C LYS A 104 16.50 14.55 3.12
N ALA A 105 15.83 15.02 2.07
CA ALA A 105 14.87 14.20 1.33
C ALA A 105 15.50 12.90 0.82
N LEU A 106 16.74 12.95 0.37
CA LEU A 106 17.48 11.79 -0.11
C LEU A 106 17.96 10.88 1.03
N GLU A 107 18.64 11.44 2.04
CA GLU A 107 19.20 10.68 3.17
C GLU A 107 18.12 9.98 4.02
N ASP A 108 16.95 10.58 4.18
CA ASP A 108 15.85 9.97 4.93
C ASP A 108 15.45 8.59 4.35
N THR A 109 15.68 8.34 3.06
CA THR A 109 15.39 7.04 2.44
C THR A 109 16.23 5.89 2.97
N ARG A 110 17.38 6.17 3.60
CA ARG A 110 18.26 5.17 4.20
C ARG A 110 17.59 4.38 5.32
N HIS A 111 16.64 4.98 6.06
CA HIS A 111 15.91 4.30 7.12
C HIS A 111 15.13 3.06 6.63
N TRP A 112 14.89 2.99 5.31
CA TRP A 112 14.19 1.88 4.67
C TRP A 112 14.99 1.25 3.52
N ALA A 113 16.32 1.32 3.58
CA ALA A 113 17.21 0.86 2.51
C ALA A 113 17.00 -0.62 2.16
N ALA A 114 16.59 -1.46 3.12
CA ALA A 114 16.27 -2.87 2.90
C ALA A 114 15.16 -3.09 1.84
N LEU A 115 14.32 -2.09 1.56
CA LEU A 115 13.34 -2.17 0.48
C LEU A 115 13.97 -2.25 -0.91
N ALA A 116 15.18 -1.70 -1.07
CA ALA A 116 15.93 -1.68 -2.32
C ALA A 116 16.78 -2.94 -2.56
N LEU A 117 16.86 -3.85 -1.59
CA LEU A 117 17.51 -5.14 -1.78
C LEU A 117 16.73 -5.98 -2.80
N SER A 118 17.45 -6.69 -3.66
CA SER A 118 16.85 -7.63 -4.61
C SER A 118 16.23 -8.84 -3.89
N PRO A 119 15.36 -9.61 -4.55
CA PRO A 119 14.87 -10.86 -3.97
C PRO A 119 15.99 -11.83 -3.58
N GLU A 120 17.04 -11.93 -4.39
CA GLU A 120 18.19 -12.81 -4.15
C GLU A 120 18.97 -12.35 -2.92
N GLU A 121 19.21 -11.03 -2.78
CA GLU A 121 19.88 -10.47 -1.60
C GLU A 121 19.06 -10.73 -0.33
N LYS A 122 17.74 -10.54 -0.37
CA LYS A 122 16.85 -10.83 0.77
C LYS A 122 16.82 -12.29 1.14
N MET A 123 16.84 -13.19 0.15
CA MET A 123 16.84 -14.63 0.38
C MET A 123 18.19 -15.17 0.85
N SER A 124 19.29 -14.44 0.61
CA SER A 124 20.63 -14.86 1.04
C SER A 124 20.89 -14.63 2.52
N VAL A 125 20.01 -13.91 3.22
CA VAL A 125 20.19 -13.48 4.61
C VAL A 125 18.97 -13.87 5.42
N GLU A 126 19.16 -14.70 6.45
CA GLU A 126 18.11 -15.12 7.39
C GLU A 126 18.08 -14.25 8.67
N ASP A 127 19.26 -13.75 9.08
CA ASP A 127 19.39 -12.92 10.28
C ASP A 127 18.99 -11.46 9.97
N PRO A 128 17.99 -10.89 10.71
CA PRO A 128 17.58 -9.50 10.54
C PRO A 128 18.70 -8.47 10.71
N LEU A 129 19.68 -8.73 11.60
CA LEU A 129 20.82 -7.81 11.81
C LEU A 129 21.82 -7.87 10.65
N GLU A 130 21.96 -9.01 9.98
CA GLU A 130 22.75 -9.10 8.76
C GLU A 130 22.04 -8.40 7.60
N MET A 131 20.72 -8.51 7.52
CA MET A 131 19.94 -7.78 6.53
C MET A 131 20.07 -6.25 6.71
N GLU A 132 20.06 -5.78 7.95
CA GLU A 132 20.30 -4.36 8.27
C GLU A 132 21.69 -3.92 7.80
N ARG A 133 22.75 -4.68 8.12
CA ARG A 133 24.13 -4.37 7.68
C ARG A 133 24.23 -4.35 6.14
N LEU A 134 23.58 -5.30 5.48
CA LEU A 134 23.54 -5.34 4.01
C LEU A 134 22.84 -4.10 3.45
N ALA A 135 21.71 -3.73 4.02
CA ALA A 135 20.97 -2.53 3.65
C ALA A 135 21.77 -1.24 3.88
N ASP A 136 22.48 -1.12 5.01
CA ASP A 136 23.32 0.02 5.36
C ASP A 136 24.51 0.19 4.40
N SER A 137 24.97 -0.90 3.78
CA SER A 137 26.06 -0.87 2.79
C SER A 137 25.62 -0.30 1.43
N LEU A 138 24.32 -0.13 1.18
CA LEU A 138 23.82 0.39 -0.09
C LEU A 138 24.15 1.89 -0.25
N SER A 139 24.36 2.33 -1.49
CA SER A 139 24.41 3.76 -1.78
C SER A 139 23.05 4.42 -1.50
N VAL A 140 23.05 5.71 -1.21
CA VAL A 140 21.81 6.46 -0.95
C VAL A 140 20.89 6.48 -2.18
N GLU A 141 21.47 6.55 -3.39
CA GLU A 141 20.72 6.50 -4.65
C GLU A 141 20.01 5.15 -4.81
N ARG A 142 20.65 4.05 -4.41
CA ARG A 142 20.03 2.74 -4.41
C ARG A 142 18.90 2.66 -3.36
N ALA A 143 19.12 3.13 -2.14
CA ALA A 143 18.09 3.20 -1.11
C ALA A 143 16.87 4.01 -1.59
N ALA A 144 17.12 5.15 -2.26
CA ALA A 144 16.10 6.04 -2.80
C ALA A 144 15.36 5.47 -4.01
N SER A 145 15.87 4.43 -4.69
CA SER A 145 15.28 3.89 -5.93
C SER A 145 13.84 3.39 -5.81
N ARG A 146 13.36 3.18 -4.59
CA ARG A 146 11.98 2.74 -4.30
C ARG A 146 11.06 3.88 -3.88
N TRP A 147 11.55 5.11 -3.88
CA TRP A 147 10.88 6.28 -3.35
C TRP A 147 10.67 7.34 -4.44
N ILE A 148 9.60 8.09 -4.33
CA ILE A 148 9.44 9.36 -5.03
C ILE A 148 10.17 10.40 -4.16
N VAL A 149 11.36 10.83 -4.60
CA VAL A 149 12.15 11.84 -3.91
C VAL A 149 12.09 13.14 -4.68
N SER A 150 11.74 14.24 -4.03
CA SER A 150 11.77 15.59 -4.63
C SER A 150 11.67 16.67 -3.55
N THR A 151 12.15 17.87 -3.89
CA THR A 151 11.95 19.12 -3.14
C THR A 151 10.92 20.03 -3.82
N ASP A 152 10.52 19.71 -5.05
CA ASP A 152 9.54 20.44 -5.83
C ASP A 152 8.17 19.73 -5.78
N PRO A 153 7.12 20.39 -5.25
CA PRO A 153 5.79 19.82 -5.20
C PRO A 153 5.22 19.45 -6.58
N ASP A 154 5.52 20.21 -7.62
CA ASP A 154 4.98 19.95 -8.96
C ASP A 154 5.64 18.72 -9.58
N GLU A 155 6.97 18.59 -9.47
CA GLU A 155 7.68 17.38 -9.86
C GLU A 155 7.18 16.15 -9.08
N HIS A 156 6.94 16.33 -7.78
CA HIS A 156 6.45 15.27 -6.91
C HIS A 156 5.07 14.76 -7.35
N ILE A 157 4.16 15.67 -7.70
CA ILE A 157 2.83 15.34 -8.20
C ILE A 157 2.89 14.64 -9.55
N GLU A 158 3.76 15.07 -10.46
CA GLU A 158 3.94 14.40 -11.76
C GLU A 158 4.41 12.95 -11.60
N LYS A 159 5.22 12.66 -10.58
CA LYS A 159 5.64 11.28 -10.26
C LYS A 159 4.51 10.44 -9.62
N ILE A 160 3.52 11.07 -9.01
CA ILE A 160 2.32 10.41 -8.44
C ILE A 160 1.26 10.16 -9.52
N ARG A 161 1.14 11.05 -10.50
CA ARG A 161 0.13 11.01 -11.56
C ARG A 161 -0.11 9.63 -12.18
N PRO A 162 0.93 8.84 -12.56
CA PRO A 162 0.72 7.53 -13.16
C PRO A 162 -0.14 6.57 -12.34
N TYR A 163 -0.08 6.66 -11.01
CA TYR A 163 -0.91 5.82 -10.14
C TYR A 163 -2.36 6.26 -10.14
N ILE A 164 -2.61 7.57 -10.20
CA ILE A 164 -3.98 8.12 -10.29
C ILE A 164 -4.60 7.78 -11.64
N ASP A 165 -3.83 7.88 -12.72
CA ASP A 165 -4.25 7.54 -14.08
C ASP A 165 -4.59 6.05 -14.22
N LEU A 166 -3.94 5.18 -13.44
CA LEU A 166 -4.27 3.76 -13.33
C LEU A 166 -5.57 3.47 -12.57
N GLY A 167 -6.16 4.48 -11.91
CA GLY A 167 -7.43 4.34 -11.20
C GLY A 167 -7.32 4.21 -9.68
N PHE A 168 -6.12 4.31 -9.10
CA PHE A 168 -6.01 4.39 -7.64
C PHE A 168 -6.60 5.71 -7.14
N ARG A 169 -7.59 5.63 -6.25
CA ARG A 169 -8.32 6.78 -5.69
C ARG A 169 -7.97 7.07 -4.24
N HIS A 170 -7.54 6.06 -3.52
CA HIS A 170 -7.11 6.17 -2.15
C HIS A 170 -5.59 6.10 -2.07
N LEU A 171 -4.96 7.23 -1.73
CA LEU A 171 -3.51 7.37 -1.69
C LEU A 171 -3.05 7.44 -0.22
N VAL A 172 -2.24 6.49 0.20
CA VAL A 172 -1.61 6.47 1.53
C VAL A 172 -0.16 6.87 1.37
N PHE A 173 0.24 7.99 1.96
CA PHE A 173 1.61 8.49 1.84
C PHE A 173 2.47 7.96 2.98
N HIS A 174 3.53 7.24 2.62
CA HIS A 174 4.53 6.71 3.53
C HIS A 174 5.83 7.50 3.36
N ALA A 175 6.25 8.23 4.41
CA ALA A 175 7.51 8.96 4.45
C ALA A 175 8.58 8.16 5.20
N PRO A 176 9.84 8.13 4.72
CA PRO A 176 10.89 7.29 5.28
C PRO A 176 11.58 7.87 6.50
N GLY A 177 11.59 9.21 6.66
CA GLY A 177 12.37 9.91 7.67
C GLY A 177 11.77 9.82 9.09
N PRO A 178 12.58 10.06 10.12
CA PRO A 178 12.12 10.00 11.51
C PRO A 178 11.27 11.23 11.91
N ASP A 179 11.41 12.37 11.21
CA ASP A 179 10.67 13.60 11.49
C ASP A 179 9.32 13.62 10.76
N GLN A 180 8.41 12.78 11.23
CA GLN A 180 7.07 12.62 10.66
C GLN A 180 6.22 13.90 10.78
N GLU A 181 6.38 14.67 11.86
CA GLU A 181 5.66 15.92 12.06
C GLU A 181 6.04 16.95 10.98
N ARG A 182 7.33 17.08 10.70
CA ARG A 182 7.83 17.93 9.63
C ARG A 182 7.30 17.50 8.27
N PHE A 183 7.34 16.21 7.97
CA PHE A 183 6.80 15.68 6.71
C PHE A 183 5.31 16.00 6.58
N ILE A 184 4.50 15.69 7.58
CA ILE A 184 3.05 15.94 7.56
C ILE A 184 2.75 17.42 7.31
N ARG A 185 3.45 18.33 8.02
CA ARG A 185 3.26 19.77 7.86
C ARG A 185 3.62 20.23 6.45
N LEU A 186 4.83 19.91 5.96
CA LEU A 186 5.26 20.30 4.62
C LEU A 186 4.33 19.75 3.54
N TYR A 187 3.95 18.49 3.67
CA TYR A 187 3.08 17.83 2.70
C TYR A 187 1.67 18.43 2.68
N ALA A 188 1.10 18.72 3.86
CA ALA A 188 -0.19 19.36 4.00
C ALA A 188 -0.23 20.80 3.45
N GLU A 189 0.87 21.54 3.60
CA GLU A 189 0.94 22.94 3.16
C GLU A 189 1.28 23.09 1.67
N THR A 190 2.01 22.15 1.07
CA THR A 190 2.56 22.31 -0.28
C THR A 190 2.05 21.30 -1.29
N VAL A 191 2.07 20.01 -0.99
CA VAL A 191 1.75 18.93 -1.94
C VAL A 191 0.25 18.64 -1.99
N LEU A 192 -0.40 18.39 -0.84
CA LEU A 192 -1.81 17.99 -0.80
C LEU A 192 -2.78 19.01 -1.44
N PRO A 193 -2.63 20.35 -1.24
CA PRO A 193 -3.52 21.31 -1.88
C PRO A 193 -3.41 21.27 -3.41
N LYS A 194 -2.19 21.17 -3.94
CA LYS A 194 -1.94 21.06 -5.37
C LYS A 194 -2.47 19.74 -5.95
N LEU A 195 -2.22 18.63 -5.26
CA LEU A 195 -2.68 17.31 -5.68
C LEU A 195 -4.21 17.29 -5.80
N ARG A 196 -4.92 17.80 -4.80
CA ARG A 196 -6.38 17.92 -4.82
C ARG A 196 -6.87 18.84 -5.94
N GLY A 197 -6.20 19.99 -6.19
CA GLY A 197 -6.55 20.90 -7.25
C GLY A 197 -6.32 20.36 -8.67
N THR A 198 -5.44 19.38 -8.81
CA THR A 198 -5.09 18.80 -10.13
C THR A 198 -6.01 17.63 -10.52
N PHE A 199 -6.57 16.89 -9.55
CA PHE A 199 -7.30 15.64 -9.79
C PHE A 199 -8.74 15.63 -9.27
N ASN A 200 -9.28 16.79 -8.87
CA ASN A 200 -10.70 16.96 -8.50
C ASN A 200 -11.55 17.35 -9.71
#